data_a28278467118930d835b21df4d2312b4
#
_entry.id   a28278467118930d835b21df4d2312b4
#
_cell.length_a   1.000
_cell.length_b   1.000
_cell.length_c   1.000
_cell.angle_alpha   90.00
_cell.angle_beta   90.00
_cell.angle_gamma   90.00
#
_symmetry.space_group_name_H-M   'P 1'
#
loop_
_entity.id
_entity.type
_entity.pdbx_description
1 polymer ?
#
loop_
_entity_poly.entity_id
_entity_poly.type
_entity_poly.pdbx_seq_one_letter_code
_entity_poly.pdbx_strand_id
1 'polypeptide(L)'
;MKFIIKHDVPGRIRVHMDASGMTFTQADTLQYYLKNLQGVTNVKVYERTADAVVEYRCSRKTVIEAIARFRYSNVEVPEDVLATSGRAINSHYTEKLADQVLWRMTKKVFIPAPVCAVLTTVSSMKYIYKGIRTLLARKLEVPVLDATAIGVSILRRDFNTAGSVMFLLGIGEIIEDWTHKKSVDDLARTMSLNVNKVWLKTDDAEVQVSVKDVKDGDNVIIRMGNVIPFDGTVIS
;
A
#
# COMPACT_ATOMS: atom_id res chain seq x y z
N MET A 1 14.13 23.02 -7.92
CA MET A 1 14.48 21.73 -8.54
C MET A 1 14.25 21.82 -10.04
N LYS A 2 15.07 21.15 -10.89
CA LYS A 2 14.81 21.12 -12.34
C LYS A 2 13.72 20.11 -12.65
N PHE A 3 12.81 20.43 -13.56
CA PHE A 3 11.73 19.56 -14.02
C PHE A 3 11.32 19.91 -15.45
N ILE A 4 10.66 18.97 -16.12
CA ILE A 4 10.16 19.12 -17.48
C ILE A 4 8.64 18.87 -17.43
N ILE A 5 7.87 19.71 -18.08
CA ILE A 5 6.42 19.50 -18.22
C ILE A 5 6.19 18.51 -19.37
N LYS A 6 5.70 17.32 -19.04
CA LYS A 6 5.37 16.27 -20.04
C LYS A 6 3.98 16.44 -20.62
N HIS A 7 3.03 16.90 -19.81
CA HIS A 7 1.65 17.08 -20.23
C HIS A 7 0.98 18.17 -19.41
N ASP A 8 0.23 19.04 -20.07
CA ASP A 8 -0.41 20.18 -19.46
C ASP A 8 -1.80 20.38 -20.07
N VAL A 9 -2.83 20.27 -19.24
CA VAL A 9 -4.22 20.56 -19.59
C VAL A 9 -4.84 21.36 -18.45
N PRO A 10 -5.89 22.15 -18.73
CA PRO A 10 -6.55 22.91 -17.68
C PRO A 10 -6.95 22.04 -16.50
N GLY A 11 -6.47 22.39 -15.30
CA GLY A 11 -6.73 21.67 -14.06
C GLY A 11 -5.86 20.43 -13.78
N ARG A 12 -4.96 20.04 -14.71
CA ARG A 12 -4.07 18.89 -14.52
C ARG A 12 -2.74 19.07 -15.23
N ILE A 13 -1.65 18.91 -14.51
CA ILE A 13 -0.28 18.97 -15.05
C ILE A 13 0.48 17.69 -14.70
N ARG A 14 1.28 17.18 -15.66
CA ARG A 14 2.24 16.11 -15.44
C ARG A 14 3.64 16.66 -15.64
N VAL A 15 4.45 16.55 -14.62
CA VAL A 15 5.84 16.99 -14.60
C VAL A 15 6.76 15.81 -14.41
N HIS A 16 7.90 15.85 -15.06
CA HIS A 16 8.99 14.91 -14.87
C HIS A 16 10.11 15.63 -14.11
N MET A 17 10.48 15.09 -12.97
CA MET A 17 11.62 15.58 -12.21
C MET A 17 12.92 15.14 -12.90
N ASP A 18 13.93 16.00 -12.88
CA ASP A 18 15.23 15.73 -13.51
C ASP A 18 16.02 14.67 -12.71
N ALA A 19 15.50 13.43 -12.75
CA ALA A 19 16.06 12.26 -12.07
C ALA A 19 15.63 10.98 -12.79
N SER A 20 16.46 9.96 -12.82
CA SER A 20 16.15 8.65 -13.41
C SER A 20 15.12 7.82 -12.61
N GLY A 21 14.85 8.22 -11.38
CA GLY A 21 13.89 7.64 -10.44
C GLY A 21 13.95 8.35 -9.10
N MET A 22 13.03 8.02 -8.21
CA MET A 22 12.96 8.55 -6.84
C MET A 22 12.93 7.40 -5.86
N THR A 23 13.48 7.61 -4.66
CA THR A 23 13.21 6.72 -3.53
C THR A 23 11.75 6.87 -3.08
N PHE A 24 11.21 5.88 -2.36
CA PHE A 24 9.85 5.96 -1.81
C PHE A 24 9.69 7.19 -0.91
N THR A 25 10.67 7.44 -0.04
CA THR A 25 10.71 8.64 0.83
C THR A 25 10.66 9.93 0.03
N GLN A 26 11.44 10.04 -1.04
CA GLN A 26 11.44 11.22 -1.91
C GLN A 26 10.07 11.42 -2.60
N ALA A 27 9.48 10.33 -3.09
CA ALA A 27 8.17 10.39 -3.74
C ALA A 27 7.07 10.81 -2.76
N ASP A 28 7.12 10.30 -1.51
CA ASP A 28 6.16 10.64 -0.47
C ASP A 28 6.35 12.09 0.01
N THR A 29 7.58 12.55 0.18
CA THR A 29 7.88 13.95 0.51
C THR A 29 7.34 14.91 -0.54
N LEU A 30 7.58 14.61 -1.83
CA LEU A 30 7.07 15.41 -2.92
C LEU A 30 5.54 15.39 -2.97
N GLN A 31 4.94 14.22 -2.80
CA GLN A 31 3.49 14.07 -2.78
C GLN A 31 2.84 14.84 -1.63
N TYR A 32 3.42 14.73 -0.42
CA TYR A 32 2.96 15.46 0.77
C TYR A 32 3.04 16.97 0.56
N TYR A 33 4.18 17.47 0.08
CA TYR A 33 4.37 18.89 -0.20
C TYR A 33 3.33 19.43 -1.19
N LEU A 34 3.16 18.75 -2.31
CA LEU A 34 2.21 19.19 -3.36
C LEU A 34 0.75 19.07 -2.92
N LYS A 35 0.40 18.06 -2.11
CA LYS A 35 -0.96 17.88 -1.60
C LYS A 35 -1.38 18.97 -0.60
N ASN A 36 -0.42 19.52 0.13
CA ASN A 36 -0.66 20.59 1.10
C ASN A 36 -0.74 22.00 0.48
N LEU A 37 -0.55 22.12 -0.82
CA LEU A 37 -0.74 23.41 -1.51
C LEU A 37 -2.22 23.74 -1.64
N GLN A 38 -2.56 25.03 -1.36
CA GLN A 38 -3.92 25.51 -1.51
C GLN A 38 -4.39 25.39 -2.96
N GLY A 39 -5.56 24.77 -3.14
CA GLY A 39 -6.18 24.60 -4.45
C GLY A 39 -5.68 23.38 -5.24
N VAL A 40 -4.82 22.54 -4.68
CA VAL A 40 -4.50 21.23 -5.24
C VAL A 40 -5.54 20.23 -4.74
N THR A 41 -6.13 19.48 -5.65
CA THR A 41 -7.19 18.50 -5.34
C THR A 41 -6.66 17.08 -5.24
N ASN A 42 -5.70 16.72 -6.08
CA ASN A 42 -5.12 15.38 -6.08
C ASN A 42 -3.68 15.42 -6.57
N VAL A 43 -2.85 14.52 -6.00
CA VAL A 43 -1.43 14.38 -6.41
C VAL A 43 -1.09 12.91 -6.47
N LYS A 44 -0.49 12.49 -7.58
CA LYS A 44 0.11 11.16 -7.73
C LYS A 44 1.55 11.30 -8.19
N VAL A 45 2.46 10.73 -7.43
CA VAL A 45 3.88 10.69 -7.76
C VAL A 45 4.28 9.26 -8.11
N TYR A 46 4.96 9.10 -9.23
CA TYR A 46 5.44 7.82 -9.76
C TYR A 46 6.95 7.74 -9.55
N GLU A 47 7.39 6.97 -8.56
CA GLU A 47 8.78 6.88 -8.14
C GLU A 47 9.71 6.33 -9.23
N ARG A 48 9.24 5.32 -10.01
CA ARG A 48 10.06 4.68 -11.06
C ARG A 48 10.36 5.60 -12.24
N THR A 49 9.42 6.47 -12.58
CA THR A 49 9.54 7.38 -13.74
C THR A 49 9.87 8.81 -13.32
N ALA A 50 9.99 9.07 -12.02
CA ALA A 50 10.15 10.41 -11.45
C ALA A 50 9.11 11.43 -11.96
N ASP A 51 7.91 10.98 -12.25
CA ASP A 51 6.82 11.82 -12.72
C ASP A 51 5.87 12.17 -11.58
N ALA A 52 5.39 13.41 -11.54
CA ALA A 52 4.32 13.84 -10.66
C ALA A 52 3.14 14.34 -11.49
N VAL A 53 1.95 13.86 -11.16
CA VAL A 53 0.67 14.33 -11.73
C VAL A 53 -0.05 15.10 -10.64
N VAL A 54 -0.36 16.36 -10.93
CA VAL A 54 -1.03 17.28 -10.02
C VAL A 54 -2.35 17.74 -10.66
N GLU A 55 -3.43 17.51 -9.95
CA GLU A 55 -4.76 18.02 -10.29
C GLU A 55 -5.07 19.22 -9.39
N TYR A 56 -5.46 20.33 -9.98
CA TYR A 56 -5.59 21.60 -9.25
C TYR A 56 -6.77 22.44 -9.73
N ARG A 57 -7.27 23.28 -8.84
CA ARG A 57 -8.30 24.31 -9.11
C ARG A 57 -7.74 25.74 -8.97
N CYS A 58 -6.48 25.87 -8.54
CA CYS A 58 -5.79 27.15 -8.41
C CYS A 58 -5.16 27.59 -9.73
N SER A 59 -4.38 28.68 -9.70
CA SER A 59 -3.64 29.13 -10.88
C SER A 59 -2.52 28.13 -11.26
N ARG A 60 -2.38 27.84 -12.55
CA ARG A 60 -1.27 27.06 -13.10
C ARG A 60 0.10 27.58 -12.64
N LYS A 61 0.26 28.90 -12.60
CA LYS A 61 1.49 29.55 -12.13
C LYS A 61 1.86 29.14 -10.72
N THR A 62 0.90 29.11 -9.82
CA THR A 62 1.11 28.73 -8.41
C THR A 62 1.69 27.31 -8.29
N VAL A 63 1.16 26.35 -9.06
CA VAL A 63 1.66 24.97 -9.05
C VAL A 63 3.07 24.88 -9.61
N ILE A 64 3.37 25.55 -10.72
CA ILE A 64 4.69 25.57 -11.33
C ILE A 64 5.74 26.21 -10.40
N GLU A 65 5.42 27.34 -9.79
CA GLU A 65 6.31 28.03 -8.85
C GLU A 65 6.56 27.18 -7.59
N ALA A 66 5.53 26.50 -7.08
CA ALA A 66 5.69 25.59 -5.95
C ALA A 66 6.62 24.44 -6.29
N ILE A 67 6.47 23.80 -7.45
CA ILE A 67 7.37 22.73 -7.92
C ILE A 67 8.80 23.26 -8.11
N ALA A 68 8.97 24.46 -8.67
CA ALA A 68 10.28 25.07 -8.88
C ALA A 68 11.02 25.36 -7.55
N ARG A 69 10.27 25.81 -6.53
CA ARG A 69 10.80 26.09 -5.18
C ARG A 69 11.02 24.85 -4.34
N PHE A 70 10.44 23.72 -4.70
CA PHE A 70 10.55 22.50 -3.94
C PHE A 70 12.01 22.04 -3.78
N ARG A 71 12.38 21.70 -2.56
CA ARG A 71 13.65 21.04 -2.18
C ARG A 71 13.36 20.04 -1.06
N TYR A 72 13.88 18.84 -1.18
CA TYR A 72 13.68 17.78 -0.18
C TYR A 72 14.16 18.17 1.22
N SER A 73 15.23 18.98 1.31
CA SER A 73 15.80 19.44 2.59
C SER A 73 14.92 20.42 3.35
N ASN A 74 13.93 21.04 2.70
CA ASN A 74 13.13 22.10 3.28
C ASN A 74 11.72 21.65 3.68
N VAL A 75 11.44 20.36 3.54
CA VAL A 75 10.13 19.79 3.83
C VAL A 75 10.30 18.74 4.92
N GLU A 76 9.86 19.07 6.12
CA GLU A 76 9.72 18.10 7.20
C GLU A 76 8.40 17.34 6.98
N VAL A 77 8.52 16.07 6.68
CA VAL A 77 7.35 15.19 6.55
C VAL A 77 7.19 14.44 7.86
N PRO A 78 6.01 14.45 8.46
CA PRO A 78 5.75 13.64 9.66
C PRO A 78 6.08 12.17 9.38
N GLU A 79 6.72 11.50 10.34
CA GLU A 79 7.10 10.08 10.20
C GLU A 79 5.90 9.18 9.92
N ASP A 80 4.74 9.54 10.45
CA ASP A 80 3.46 8.84 10.23
C ASP A 80 3.08 8.81 8.74
N VAL A 81 3.35 9.88 7.99
CA VAL A 81 3.04 9.96 6.54
C VAL A 81 3.97 9.07 5.74
N LEU A 82 5.24 8.99 6.12
CA LEU A 82 6.23 8.13 5.48
C LEU A 82 5.96 6.65 5.78
N ALA A 83 5.62 6.33 7.03
CA ALA A 83 5.31 4.97 7.45
C ALA A 83 4.03 4.42 6.79
N THR A 84 3.04 5.29 6.52
CA THR A 84 1.71 4.90 6.01
C THR A 84 1.52 5.14 4.52
N SER A 85 2.57 5.40 3.76
CA SER A 85 2.45 5.69 2.32
C SER A 85 1.90 4.52 1.48
N GLY A 86 1.99 3.29 2.00
CA GLY A 86 1.56 2.07 1.32
C GLY A 86 2.37 1.72 0.06
N ARG A 87 3.34 2.57 -0.35
CA ARG A 87 4.16 2.36 -1.54
C ARG A 87 5.04 1.13 -1.42
N ALA A 88 5.70 0.95 -0.28
CA ALA A 88 6.54 -0.21 -0.01
C ALA A 88 5.73 -1.51 -0.07
N ILE A 89 4.51 -1.51 0.49
CA ILE A 89 3.58 -2.64 0.44
C ILE A 89 3.21 -2.93 -1.02
N ASN A 90 2.73 -1.92 -1.76
CA ASN A 90 2.34 -2.09 -3.15
C ASN A 90 3.48 -2.57 -4.04
N SER A 91 4.69 -2.03 -3.90
CA SER A 91 5.88 -2.45 -4.65
C SER A 91 6.22 -3.91 -4.37
N HIS A 92 6.26 -4.31 -3.10
CA HIS A 92 6.58 -5.66 -2.68
C HIS A 92 5.62 -6.71 -3.28
N TYR A 93 4.31 -6.46 -3.23
CA TYR A 93 3.34 -7.40 -3.81
C TYR A 93 3.31 -7.38 -5.33
N THR A 94 3.53 -6.23 -5.97
CA THR A 94 3.66 -6.14 -7.42
C THR A 94 4.88 -6.93 -7.91
N GLU A 95 6.00 -6.85 -7.21
CA GLU A 95 7.21 -7.64 -7.51
C GLU A 95 6.95 -9.14 -7.34
N LYS A 96 6.32 -9.57 -6.24
CA LYS A 96 5.95 -10.98 -6.04
C LYS A 96 5.06 -11.51 -7.16
N LEU A 97 4.07 -10.73 -7.59
CA LEU A 97 3.19 -11.12 -8.71
C LEU A 97 3.98 -11.22 -10.03
N ALA A 98 4.84 -10.23 -10.29
CA ALA A 98 5.68 -10.24 -11.49
C ALA A 98 6.63 -11.44 -11.51
N ASP A 99 7.28 -11.75 -10.39
CA ASP A 99 8.17 -12.89 -10.25
C ASP A 99 7.45 -14.21 -10.48
N GLN A 100 6.23 -14.36 -9.96
CA GLN A 100 5.44 -15.57 -10.14
C GLN A 100 5.03 -15.78 -11.60
N VAL A 101 4.62 -14.71 -12.29
CA VAL A 101 4.29 -14.74 -13.71
C VAL A 101 5.54 -15.04 -14.54
N LEU A 102 6.64 -14.34 -14.27
CA LEU A 102 7.91 -14.52 -14.97
C LEU A 102 8.45 -15.95 -14.81
N TRP A 103 8.42 -16.47 -13.58
CA TRP A 103 8.84 -17.83 -13.28
C TRP A 103 8.02 -18.87 -14.05
N ARG A 104 6.69 -18.66 -14.14
CA ARG A 104 5.83 -19.54 -14.92
C ARG A 104 6.17 -19.49 -16.41
N MET A 105 6.41 -18.30 -16.97
CA MET A 105 6.80 -18.16 -18.38
C MET A 105 8.15 -18.82 -18.64
N THR A 106 9.13 -18.57 -17.77
CA THR A 106 10.48 -19.16 -17.86
C THR A 106 10.42 -20.69 -17.80
N LYS A 107 9.65 -21.23 -16.84
CA LYS A 107 9.44 -22.69 -16.74
C LYS A 107 8.91 -23.29 -18.06
N LYS A 108 7.92 -22.64 -18.66
CA LYS A 108 7.27 -23.16 -19.88
C LYS A 108 8.18 -23.12 -21.10
N VAL A 109 9.11 -22.14 -21.18
CA VAL A 109 9.96 -21.92 -22.36
C VAL A 109 11.30 -22.66 -22.27
N PHE A 110 11.93 -22.65 -21.10
CA PHE A 110 13.32 -23.10 -20.92
C PHE A 110 13.47 -24.47 -20.28
N ILE A 111 12.44 -24.98 -19.58
CA ILE A 111 12.58 -26.24 -18.84
C ILE A 111 12.00 -27.40 -19.64
N PRO A 112 12.76 -28.50 -19.90
CA PRO A 112 12.27 -29.70 -20.55
C PRO A 112 11.08 -30.32 -19.81
N ALA A 113 10.14 -30.90 -20.56
CA ALA A 113 8.89 -31.45 -20.03
C ALA A 113 9.09 -32.44 -18.84
N PRO A 114 10.05 -33.39 -18.85
CA PRO A 114 10.22 -34.29 -17.71
C PRO A 114 10.67 -33.58 -16.43
N VAL A 115 11.52 -32.58 -16.55
CA VAL A 115 11.98 -31.78 -15.38
C VAL A 115 10.82 -30.94 -14.87
N CYS A 116 10.03 -30.37 -15.75
CA CYS A 116 8.84 -29.61 -15.38
C CYS A 116 7.82 -30.48 -14.64
N ALA A 117 7.64 -31.75 -15.05
CA ALA A 117 6.77 -32.71 -14.36
C ALA A 117 7.23 -32.97 -12.92
N VAL A 118 8.53 -33.22 -12.72
CA VAL A 118 9.11 -33.41 -11.39
C VAL A 118 8.93 -32.18 -10.51
N LEU A 119 9.28 -30.98 -11.01
CA LEU A 119 9.12 -29.73 -10.28
C LEU A 119 7.64 -29.46 -9.91
N THR A 120 6.72 -29.75 -10.82
CA THR A 120 5.28 -29.59 -10.58
C THR A 120 4.80 -30.56 -9.50
N THR A 121 5.25 -31.81 -9.53
CA THR A 121 4.92 -32.82 -8.51
C THR A 121 5.47 -32.44 -7.14
N VAL A 122 6.72 -31.99 -7.06
CA VAL A 122 7.30 -31.53 -5.79
C VAL A 122 6.56 -30.31 -5.25
N SER A 123 6.26 -29.34 -6.10
CA SER A 123 5.52 -28.13 -5.70
C SER A 123 4.09 -28.44 -5.24
N SER A 124 3.47 -29.51 -5.75
CA SER A 124 2.11 -29.91 -5.38
C SER A 124 2.02 -30.49 -3.96
N MET A 125 3.14 -30.98 -3.40
CA MET A 125 3.14 -31.58 -2.05
C MET A 125 2.65 -30.61 -0.98
N LYS A 126 2.95 -29.30 -1.13
CA LYS A 126 2.45 -28.24 -0.22
C LYS A 126 0.91 -28.23 -0.19
N TYR A 127 0.28 -28.25 -1.35
CA TYR A 127 -1.18 -28.19 -1.47
C TYR A 127 -1.85 -29.48 -1.03
N ILE A 128 -1.30 -30.62 -1.43
CA ILE A 128 -1.79 -31.96 -1.02
C ILE A 128 -1.71 -32.12 0.50
N TYR A 129 -0.58 -31.75 1.11
CA TYR A 129 -0.42 -31.78 2.56
C TYR A 129 -1.44 -30.90 3.29
N LYS A 130 -1.65 -29.66 2.82
CA LYS A 130 -2.63 -28.71 3.37
C LYS A 130 -4.06 -29.30 3.29
N GLY A 131 -4.42 -29.88 2.14
CA GLY A 131 -5.74 -30.51 1.94
C GLY A 131 -5.95 -31.74 2.83
N ILE A 132 -4.98 -32.64 2.95
CA ILE A 132 -5.05 -33.82 3.82
C ILE A 132 -5.18 -33.39 5.28
N ARG A 133 -4.40 -32.43 5.73
CA ARG A 133 -4.48 -31.90 7.10
C ARG A 133 -5.86 -31.33 7.43
N THR A 134 -6.45 -30.59 6.50
CA THR A 134 -7.79 -30.01 6.64
C THR A 134 -8.86 -31.11 6.71
N LEU A 135 -8.73 -32.14 5.87
CA LEU A 135 -9.63 -33.29 5.86
C LEU A 135 -9.55 -34.11 7.17
N LEU A 136 -8.34 -34.33 7.67
CA LEU A 136 -8.12 -35.02 8.96
C LEU A 136 -8.70 -34.23 10.14
N ALA A 137 -8.74 -32.89 10.03
CA ALA A 137 -9.44 -32.04 10.99
C ALA A 137 -10.97 -32.08 10.85
N ARG A 138 -11.52 -32.96 10.00
CA ARG A 138 -12.95 -33.11 9.68
C ARG A 138 -13.61 -31.84 9.15
N LYS A 139 -12.82 -31.00 8.45
CA LYS A 139 -13.30 -29.79 7.82
C LYS A 139 -13.27 -29.95 6.30
N LEU A 140 -14.40 -29.65 5.66
CA LEU A 140 -14.49 -29.60 4.20
C LEU A 140 -14.39 -28.13 3.78
N GLU A 141 -13.14 -27.70 3.58
CA GLU A 141 -12.78 -26.34 3.18
C GLU A 141 -12.09 -26.33 1.80
N VAL A 142 -11.89 -25.15 1.23
CA VAL A 142 -11.23 -24.96 -0.09
C VAL A 142 -9.93 -25.75 -0.28
N PRO A 143 -9.02 -25.85 0.73
CA PRO A 143 -7.79 -26.64 0.58
C PRO A 143 -7.98 -28.12 0.23
N VAL A 144 -9.12 -28.72 0.59
CA VAL A 144 -9.46 -30.12 0.23
C VAL A 144 -9.80 -30.21 -1.25
N LEU A 145 -10.54 -29.23 -1.76
CA LEU A 145 -10.89 -29.14 -3.18
C LEU A 145 -9.62 -28.93 -4.04
N ASP A 146 -8.75 -28.02 -3.62
CA ASP A 146 -7.50 -27.74 -4.31
C ASP A 146 -6.59 -28.96 -4.37
N ALA A 147 -6.44 -29.66 -3.23
CA ALA A 147 -5.63 -30.88 -3.16
C ALA A 147 -6.20 -31.99 -4.04
N THR A 148 -7.51 -32.14 -4.13
CA THR A 148 -8.14 -33.14 -4.99
C THR A 148 -7.96 -32.81 -6.48
N ALA A 149 -8.17 -31.54 -6.86
CA ALA A 149 -7.97 -31.09 -8.24
C ALA A 149 -6.53 -31.28 -8.71
N ILE A 150 -5.56 -30.86 -7.89
CA ILE A 150 -4.14 -31.03 -8.19
C ILE A 150 -3.75 -32.50 -8.19
N GLY A 151 -4.18 -33.28 -7.20
CA GLY A 151 -3.88 -34.68 -7.07
C GLY A 151 -4.38 -35.51 -8.25
N VAL A 152 -5.65 -35.32 -8.65
CA VAL A 152 -6.23 -35.97 -9.85
C VAL A 152 -5.49 -35.60 -11.12
N SER A 153 -5.11 -34.31 -11.30
CA SER A 153 -4.36 -33.86 -12.46
C SER A 153 -2.99 -34.57 -12.54
N ILE A 154 -2.29 -34.73 -11.41
CA ILE A 154 -0.99 -35.42 -11.37
C ILE A 154 -1.16 -36.92 -11.66
N LEU A 155 -2.17 -37.59 -11.09
CA LEU A 155 -2.46 -39.00 -11.36
C LEU A 155 -2.74 -39.26 -12.84
N ARG A 156 -3.42 -38.31 -13.51
CA ARG A 156 -3.64 -38.34 -14.95
C ARG A 156 -2.44 -37.92 -15.79
N ARG A 157 -1.30 -37.62 -15.17
CA ARG A 157 -0.10 -37.07 -15.81
C ARG A 157 -0.30 -35.75 -16.54
N ASP A 158 -1.35 -35.03 -16.20
CA ASP A 158 -1.62 -33.70 -16.72
C ASP A 158 -0.97 -32.63 -15.83
N PHE A 159 0.36 -32.52 -15.99
CA PHE A 159 1.17 -31.56 -15.22
C PHE A 159 0.91 -30.11 -15.63
N ASN A 160 0.38 -29.87 -16.83
CA ASN A 160 0.03 -28.54 -17.30
C ASN A 160 -1.19 -28.00 -16.52
N THR A 161 -2.23 -28.81 -16.36
CA THR A 161 -3.41 -28.46 -15.58
C THR A 161 -3.05 -28.30 -14.11
N ALA A 162 -2.31 -29.25 -13.51
CA ALA A 162 -1.84 -29.13 -12.13
C ALA A 162 -1.04 -27.83 -11.90
N GLY A 163 -0.09 -27.54 -12.80
CA GLY A 163 0.69 -26.30 -12.75
C GLY A 163 -0.13 -25.02 -12.94
N SER A 164 -1.20 -25.08 -13.73
CA SER A 164 -2.11 -23.94 -13.93
C SER A 164 -2.94 -23.66 -12.70
N VAL A 165 -3.50 -24.70 -12.08
CA VAL A 165 -4.25 -24.58 -10.83
C VAL A 165 -3.35 -24.02 -9.72
N MET A 166 -2.16 -24.59 -9.50
CA MET A 166 -1.23 -24.09 -8.49
C MET A 166 -0.78 -22.64 -8.73
N PHE A 167 -0.63 -22.23 -10.00
CA PHE A 167 -0.31 -20.86 -10.35
C PHE A 167 -1.44 -19.89 -9.98
N LEU A 168 -2.68 -20.23 -10.32
CA LEU A 168 -3.84 -19.41 -9.97
C LEU A 168 -4.05 -19.30 -8.45
N LEU A 169 -3.87 -20.42 -7.73
CA LEU A 169 -3.93 -20.43 -6.28
C LEU A 169 -2.83 -19.54 -5.66
N GLY A 170 -1.61 -19.62 -6.16
CA GLY A 170 -0.52 -18.78 -5.68
C GLY A 170 -0.73 -17.29 -5.95
N ILE A 171 -1.31 -16.92 -7.11
CA ILE A 171 -1.73 -15.52 -7.35
C ILE A 171 -2.83 -15.12 -6.38
N GLY A 172 -3.81 -15.98 -6.14
CA GLY A 172 -4.89 -15.75 -5.18
C GLY A 172 -4.35 -15.48 -3.78
N GLU A 173 -3.44 -16.32 -3.27
CA GLU A 173 -2.79 -16.14 -1.97
C GLU A 173 -2.06 -14.77 -1.87
N ILE A 174 -1.35 -14.36 -2.92
CA ILE A 174 -0.65 -13.06 -2.94
C ILE A 174 -1.63 -11.89 -2.90
N ILE A 175 -2.71 -11.95 -3.68
CA ILE A 175 -3.73 -10.88 -3.72
C ILE A 175 -4.49 -10.81 -2.39
N GLU A 176 -4.81 -11.95 -1.79
CA GLU A 176 -5.47 -12.02 -0.48
C GLU A 176 -4.60 -11.38 0.60
N ASP A 177 -3.33 -11.77 0.70
CA ASP A 177 -2.36 -11.17 1.62
C ASP A 177 -2.21 -9.66 1.41
N TRP A 178 -2.12 -9.23 0.15
CA TRP A 178 -2.02 -7.82 -0.20
C TRP A 178 -3.24 -7.03 0.24
N THR A 179 -4.43 -7.54 -0.09
CA THR A 179 -5.70 -6.90 0.27
C THR A 179 -5.87 -6.81 1.78
N HIS A 180 -5.54 -7.89 2.49
CA HIS A 180 -5.60 -7.92 3.95
C HIS A 180 -4.67 -6.87 4.58
N LYS A 181 -3.40 -6.84 4.19
CA LYS A 181 -2.43 -5.87 4.71
C LYS A 181 -2.81 -4.44 4.38
N LYS A 182 -3.28 -4.20 3.16
CA LYS A 182 -3.74 -2.88 2.75
C LYS A 182 -4.96 -2.43 3.55
N SER A 183 -5.92 -3.32 3.78
CA SER A 183 -7.12 -3.00 4.56
C SER A 183 -6.79 -2.66 6.02
N VAL A 184 -5.85 -3.40 6.63
CA VAL A 184 -5.37 -3.11 7.99
C VAL A 184 -4.65 -1.76 8.04
N ASP A 185 -3.80 -1.46 7.05
CA ASP A 185 -3.09 -0.18 6.95
C ASP A 185 -4.06 1.01 6.74
N ASP A 186 -5.03 0.86 5.84
CA ASP A 186 -6.04 1.88 5.59
C ASP A 186 -6.93 2.12 6.84
N LEU A 187 -7.26 1.06 7.60
CA LEU A 187 -8.01 1.16 8.85
C LEU A 187 -7.19 1.90 9.92
N ALA A 188 -5.94 1.51 10.12
CA ALA A 188 -5.03 2.16 11.06
C ALA A 188 -4.87 3.66 10.73
N ARG A 189 -4.74 3.98 9.44
CA ARG A 189 -4.67 5.36 8.95
C ARG A 189 -5.95 6.15 9.24
N THR A 190 -7.10 5.55 8.99
CA THR A 190 -8.39 6.21 9.26
C THR A 190 -8.57 6.48 10.76
N MET A 191 -8.14 5.57 11.60
CA MET A 191 -8.18 5.72 13.06
C MET A 191 -7.19 6.78 13.54
N SER A 192 -5.98 6.87 12.98
CA SER A 192 -4.97 7.86 13.37
C SER A 192 -5.28 9.28 12.89
N LEU A 193 -5.97 9.45 11.77
CA LEU A 193 -6.31 10.77 11.23
C LEU A 193 -7.35 11.54 12.06
N ASN A 194 -8.11 10.88 12.94
CA ASN A 194 -9.15 11.51 13.73
C ASN A 194 -8.67 12.14 15.05
N VAL A 195 -7.39 12.05 15.37
CA VAL A 195 -6.90 12.42 16.71
C VAL A 195 -5.89 13.58 16.70
N ASN A 196 -5.81 14.37 15.65
CA ASN A 196 -4.85 15.47 15.59
C ASN A 196 -5.26 16.73 16.36
N LYS A 197 -6.49 16.84 16.82
CA LYS A 197 -7.00 18.02 17.54
C LYS A 197 -7.88 17.61 18.71
N VAL A 198 -7.69 18.27 19.84
CA VAL A 198 -8.49 18.10 21.06
C VAL A 198 -9.04 19.44 21.52
N TRP A 199 -10.09 19.41 22.33
CA TRP A 199 -10.63 20.59 22.94
C TRP A 199 -9.99 20.82 24.32
N LEU A 200 -9.20 21.89 24.45
CA LEU A 200 -8.62 22.32 25.72
C LEU A 200 -9.67 23.17 26.47
N LYS A 201 -9.93 22.83 27.70
CA LYS A 201 -10.80 23.62 28.59
C LYS A 201 -9.94 24.66 29.30
N THR A 202 -10.13 25.92 28.96
CA THR A 202 -9.61 27.08 29.67
C THR A 202 -10.71 27.68 30.52
N ASP A 203 -10.41 28.47 31.52
CA ASP A 203 -11.39 29.01 32.49
C ASP A 203 -12.57 29.72 31.80
N ASP A 204 -12.36 30.36 30.65
CA ASP A 204 -13.38 31.16 29.95
C ASP A 204 -13.81 30.60 28.60
N ALA A 205 -13.16 29.56 28.04
CA ALA A 205 -13.45 29.05 26.69
C ALA A 205 -12.95 27.64 26.46
N GLU A 206 -13.60 26.97 25.48
CA GLU A 206 -13.11 25.73 24.87
C GLU A 206 -12.33 26.09 23.60
N VAL A 207 -11.04 25.78 23.55
CA VAL A 207 -10.18 26.06 22.39
C VAL A 207 -9.72 24.77 21.75
N GLN A 208 -9.87 24.68 20.43
CA GLN A 208 -9.37 23.51 19.69
C GLN A 208 -7.87 23.67 19.43
N VAL A 209 -7.06 22.77 20.03
CA VAL A 209 -5.60 22.74 19.91
C VAL A 209 -5.12 21.45 19.29
N SER A 210 -3.90 21.44 18.76
CA SER A 210 -3.25 20.20 18.33
C SER A 210 -2.93 19.33 19.56
N VAL A 211 -3.06 18.00 19.41
CA VAL A 211 -2.63 17.05 20.47
C VAL A 211 -1.18 17.27 20.90
N LYS A 212 -0.33 17.74 19.97
CA LYS A 212 1.09 18.04 20.25
C LYS A 212 1.32 19.27 21.13
N ASP A 213 0.33 20.14 21.23
CA ASP A 213 0.42 21.37 22.00
C ASP A 213 -0.14 21.22 23.43
N VAL A 214 -0.74 20.06 23.73
CA VAL A 214 -1.27 19.73 25.06
C VAL A 214 -0.11 19.41 26.01
N LYS A 215 -0.15 19.97 27.22
CA LYS A 215 0.86 19.81 28.27
C LYS A 215 0.30 19.01 29.45
N ASP A 216 1.22 18.43 30.22
CA ASP A 216 0.86 17.75 31.47
C ASP A 216 0.14 18.73 32.44
N GLY A 217 -1.05 18.33 32.87
CA GLY A 217 -1.91 19.15 33.74
C GLY A 217 -3.01 19.92 33.03
N ASP A 218 -3.04 19.88 31.68
CA ASP A 218 -4.12 20.51 30.91
C ASP A 218 -5.43 19.70 31.00
N ASN A 219 -6.55 20.40 31.10
CA ASN A 219 -7.87 19.79 31.07
C ASN A 219 -8.40 19.70 29.62
N VAL A 220 -8.64 18.49 29.18
CA VAL A 220 -9.09 18.23 27.80
C VAL A 220 -10.49 17.66 27.80
N ILE A 221 -11.35 18.18 26.92
CA ILE A 221 -12.71 17.69 26.71
C ILE A 221 -12.72 16.69 25.58
N ILE A 222 -13.11 15.45 25.88
CA ILE A 222 -13.31 14.40 24.90
C ILE A 222 -14.80 14.10 24.82
N ARG A 223 -15.39 14.37 23.66
CA ARG A 223 -16.82 14.15 23.43
C ARG A 223 -17.08 12.70 23.01
N MET A 224 -18.30 12.23 23.28
CA MET A 224 -18.73 10.88 22.89
C MET A 224 -18.46 10.61 21.41
N GLY A 225 -17.84 9.46 21.09
CA GLY A 225 -17.43 9.08 19.75
C GLY A 225 -16.02 9.49 19.32
N ASN A 226 -15.31 10.25 20.16
CA ASN A 226 -13.90 10.59 19.92
C ASN A 226 -12.95 9.61 20.62
N VAL A 227 -11.77 9.41 20.03
CA VAL A 227 -10.70 8.58 20.60
C VAL A 227 -9.90 9.44 21.60
N ILE A 228 -9.52 8.85 22.73
CA ILE A 228 -8.61 9.45 23.70
C ILE A 228 -7.18 9.32 23.16
N PRO A 229 -6.47 10.42 22.83
CA PRO A 229 -5.17 10.35 22.15
C PRO A 229 -3.96 10.21 23.09
N PHE A 230 -4.16 10.31 24.38
CA PHE A 230 -3.09 10.25 25.39
C PHE A 230 -3.64 9.70 26.71
N ASP A 231 -2.73 9.26 27.57
CA ASP A 231 -3.10 8.80 28.90
C ASP A 231 -3.48 9.99 29.80
N GLY A 232 -4.49 9.81 30.66
CA GLY A 232 -4.97 10.86 31.53
C GLY A 232 -5.91 10.35 32.61
N THR A 233 -6.26 11.22 33.53
CA THR A 233 -7.22 10.92 34.59
C THR A 233 -8.55 11.57 34.30
N VAL A 234 -9.63 10.79 34.34
CA VAL A 234 -10.99 11.32 34.17
C VAL A 234 -11.41 12.13 35.36
N ILE A 235 -11.82 13.39 35.14
CA ILE A 235 -12.15 14.34 36.22
C ILE A 235 -13.68 14.48 36.36
N SER A 236 -14.43 14.41 35.24
CA SER A 236 -15.90 14.50 35.23
C SER A 236 -16.50 13.89 33.99
#